data_284ddb188e950f08b5598db7cae060f5
#
_entry.id   284ddb188e950f08b5598db7cae060f5
#
_cell.length_a   1.000
_cell.length_b   1.000
_cell.length_c   1.000
_cell.angle_alpha   90.00
_cell.angle_beta   90.00
_cell.angle_gamma   90.00
#
_symmetry.space_group_name_H-M   'P 1'
#
loop_
_entity.id
_entity.type
_entity.pdbx_description
1 polymer ?
#
loop_
_entity_poly.entity_id
_entity_poly.type
_entity_poly.pdbx_seq_one_letter_code
_entity_poly.pdbx_strand_id
1 'polypeptide(L)'
;MRRIIYMSTIATLMCASSAAAATQRVWITEFAGVGAAGGGAIQIARLPAVAKQQVDTTGGVQTSSAFNASTRFIRVICEVQCAVRGDGTAAAATDLLIPAYTAEYFGVVAGGTLSVIAAP
;
A
#
# COMPACT_ATOMS: atom_id res chain seq x y z
N MET A 1 -61.27 -20.37 -37.34
CA MET A 1 -60.24 -20.88 -36.43
C MET A 1 -59.14 -19.83 -36.26
N ARG A 2 -59.06 -19.16 -35.09
CA ARG A 2 -58.04 -18.16 -34.80
C ARG A 2 -56.92 -18.87 -34.00
N ARG A 3 -55.71 -18.95 -34.56
CA ARG A 3 -54.51 -19.43 -33.86
C ARG A 3 -53.93 -18.26 -33.08
N ILE A 4 -53.90 -18.37 -31.75
CA ILE A 4 -53.21 -17.45 -30.85
C ILE A 4 -51.80 -17.96 -30.74
N ILE A 5 -50.82 -17.14 -31.18
CA ILE A 5 -49.38 -17.41 -31.01
C ILE A 5 -48.96 -16.73 -29.71
N TYR A 6 -48.63 -17.51 -28.70
CA TYR A 6 -47.98 -17.00 -27.48
C TYR A 6 -46.51 -16.79 -27.75
N MET A 7 -46.08 -15.52 -27.84
CA MET A 7 -44.67 -15.16 -27.80
C MET A 7 -44.22 -15.21 -26.35
N SER A 8 -43.42 -16.23 -26.03
CA SER A 8 -42.75 -16.35 -24.73
C SER A 8 -41.49 -15.49 -24.75
N THR A 9 -41.51 -14.34 -24.06
CA THR A 9 -40.36 -13.47 -23.89
C THR A 9 -39.50 -14.03 -22.74
N ILE A 10 -38.40 -14.67 -23.10
CA ILE A 10 -37.40 -15.11 -22.11
C ILE A 10 -36.56 -13.88 -21.72
N ALA A 11 -36.84 -13.33 -20.55
CA ALA A 11 -36.00 -12.30 -19.96
C ALA A 11 -34.72 -12.96 -19.40
N THR A 12 -33.61 -12.81 -20.13
CA THR A 12 -32.30 -13.24 -19.65
C THR A 12 -31.82 -12.25 -18.59
N LEU A 13 -31.92 -12.64 -17.33
CA LEU A 13 -31.39 -11.88 -16.20
C LEU A 13 -29.85 -11.98 -16.23
N MET A 14 -29.16 -10.98 -16.79
CA MET A 14 -27.73 -10.86 -16.69
C MET A 14 -27.36 -10.48 -15.25
N CYS A 15 -26.90 -11.45 -14.49
CA CYS A 15 -26.28 -11.23 -13.19
C CYS A 15 -24.91 -10.60 -13.44
N ALA A 16 -24.81 -9.26 -13.40
CA ALA A 16 -23.53 -8.57 -13.37
C ALA A 16 -22.91 -8.78 -11.99
N SER A 17 -22.03 -9.78 -11.85
CA SER A 17 -21.17 -9.88 -10.69
C SER A 17 -20.14 -8.76 -10.77
N SER A 18 -20.33 -7.70 -9.97
CA SER A 18 -19.28 -6.71 -9.74
C SER A 18 -18.16 -7.40 -8.95
N ALA A 19 -17.09 -7.83 -9.64
CA ALA A 19 -15.86 -8.20 -8.97
C ALA A 19 -15.34 -6.96 -8.26
N ALA A 20 -15.27 -7.00 -6.91
CA ALA A 20 -14.59 -5.95 -6.14
C ALA A 20 -13.15 -5.88 -6.64
N ALA A 21 -12.69 -4.70 -7.08
CA ALA A 21 -11.30 -4.50 -7.48
C ALA A 21 -10.39 -4.86 -6.29
N ALA A 22 -9.36 -5.69 -6.53
CA ALA A 22 -8.38 -6.00 -5.50
C ALA A 22 -7.72 -4.70 -5.03
N THR A 23 -7.66 -4.47 -3.72
CA THR A 23 -6.99 -3.32 -3.15
C THR A 23 -5.47 -3.52 -3.25
N GLN A 24 -4.74 -2.43 -3.44
CA GLN A 24 -3.27 -2.43 -3.50
C GLN A 24 -2.73 -1.50 -2.42
N ARG A 25 -3.04 -1.82 -1.18
CA ARG A 25 -2.68 -1.02 -0.02
C ARG A 25 -1.22 -1.17 0.33
N VAL A 26 -0.65 -0.07 0.78
CA VAL A 26 0.69 -0.01 1.35
C VAL A 26 0.60 0.59 2.74
N TRP A 27 1.09 -0.13 3.74
CA TRP A 27 1.14 0.32 5.13
C TRP A 27 2.52 0.85 5.45
N ILE A 28 2.59 2.10 5.90
CA ILE A 28 3.81 2.77 6.31
C ILE A 28 3.70 3.05 7.81
N THR A 29 4.60 2.48 8.61
CA THR A 29 4.65 2.72 10.05
C THR A 29 5.93 3.49 10.37
N GLU A 30 5.80 4.61 11.06
CA GLU A 30 6.89 5.54 11.37
C GLU A 30 7.41 5.32 12.78
N PHE A 31 8.73 5.31 12.95
CA PHE A 31 9.39 5.11 14.24
C PHE A 31 10.43 6.21 14.51
N ALA A 32 10.47 6.68 15.75
CA ALA A 32 11.43 7.69 16.20
C ALA A 32 12.83 7.12 16.50
N GLY A 33 12.96 5.81 16.62
CA GLY A 33 14.25 5.18 16.92
C GLY A 33 14.14 3.70 17.19
N VAL A 34 15.28 3.07 17.41
CA VAL A 34 15.39 1.66 17.78
C VAL A 34 15.29 1.49 19.29
N GLY A 35 14.84 0.30 19.72
CA GLY A 35 14.82 -0.06 21.13
C GLY A 35 16.23 -0.23 21.71
N ALA A 36 16.34 -0.21 23.02
CA ALA A 36 17.54 -0.53 23.75
C ALA A 36 17.25 -1.61 24.81
N ALA A 37 18.15 -2.55 24.97
CA ALA A 37 18.06 -3.57 26.01
C ALA A 37 19.46 -3.84 26.57
N GLY A 38 19.60 -4.01 27.90
CA GLY A 38 20.86 -4.35 28.54
C GLY A 38 21.99 -3.34 28.34
N GLY A 39 21.67 -2.05 28.14
CA GLY A 39 22.64 -0.97 27.90
C GLY A 39 23.13 -0.86 26.46
N GLY A 40 22.67 -1.69 25.53
CA GLY A 40 22.98 -1.65 24.10
C GLY A 40 21.75 -1.31 23.23
N ALA A 41 22.00 -0.68 22.09
CA ALA A 41 20.96 -0.51 21.06
C ALA A 41 20.71 -1.85 20.37
N ILE A 42 19.45 -2.27 20.32
CA ILE A 42 19.00 -3.41 19.53
C ILE A 42 18.27 -2.90 18.29
N GLN A 43 18.49 -3.57 17.17
CA GLN A 43 17.91 -3.14 15.89
C GLN A 43 16.43 -3.60 15.74
N ILE A 44 15.61 -3.19 16.68
CA ILE A 44 14.16 -3.39 16.64
C ILE A 44 13.44 -2.06 16.78
N ALA A 45 12.29 -1.97 16.13
CA ALA A 45 11.47 -0.76 16.19
C ALA A 45 11.02 -0.47 17.63
N ARG A 46 11.21 0.76 18.06
CA ARG A 46 10.73 1.22 19.37
C ARG A 46 9.24 1.53 19.31
N LEU A 47 8.46 0.92 20.18
CA LEU A 47 7.04 1.22 20.35
C LEU A 47 6.83 2.28 21.47
N PRO A 48 5.74 3.08 21.39
CA PRO A 48 4.77 3.10 20.29
C PRO A 48 5.33 3.73 19.01
N ALA A 49 4.71 3.36 17.87
CA ALA A 49 5.02 4.01 16.59
C ALA A 49 4.63 5.50 16.63
N VAL A 50 5.39 6.36 15.97
CA VAL A 50 5.15 7.81 15.92
C VAL A 50 3.89 8.09 15.10
N ALA A 51 3.77 7.46 13.95
CA ALA A 51 2.63 7.60 13.05
C ALA A 51 2.43 6.34 12.22
N LYS A 52 1.25 6.22 11.63
CA LYS A 52 0.90 5.15 10.67
C LYS A 52 0.18 5.80 9.50
N GLN A 53 0.54 5.38 8.31
CA GLN A 53 -0.08 5.83 7.08
C GLN A 53 -0.48 4.62 6.24
N GLN A 54 -1.49 4.79 5.42
CA GLN A 54 -1.88 3.84 4.40
C GLN A 54 -2.07 4.59 3.10
N VAL A 55 -1.46 4.11 2.02
CA VAL A 55 -1.68 4.61 0.66
C VAL A 55 -2.22 3.48 -0.20
N ASP A 56 -3.03 3.81 -1.19
CA ASP A 56 -3.63 2.85 -2.12
C ASP A 56 -3.09 3.12 -3.52
N THR A 57 -2.34 2.16 -4.07
CA THR A 57 -1.70 2.26 -5.38
C THR A 57 -2.55 1.68 -6.51
N THR A 58 -3.82 1.34 -6.27
CA THR A 58 -4.74 0.79 -7.28
C THR A 58 -4.87 1.69 -8.50
N GLY A 59 -4.85 3.02 -8.31
CA GLY A 59 -4.93 4.02 -9.38
C GLY A 59 -3.59 4.45 -9.98
N GLY A 60 -2.48 3.85 -9.58
CA GLY A 60 -1.13 4.20 -10.03
C GLY A 60 -0.21 4.65 -8.90
N VAL A 61 0.85 5.39 -9.23
CA VAL A 61 1.83 5.90 -8.26
C VAL A 61 1.17 6.81 -7.23
N GLN A 62 1.51 6.60 -5.96
CA GLN A 62 1.04 7.41 -4.83
C GLN A 62 2.21 7.87 -3.98
N THR A 63 2.03 9.00 -3.31
CA THR A 63 3.02 9.55 -2.39
C THR A 63 2.42 9.61 -0.99
N SER A 64 3.18 9.19 0.01
CA SER A 64 2.79 9.29 1.41
C SER A 64 2.63 10.76 1.84
N SER A 65 1.95 11.01 2.95
CA SER A 65 2.08 12.28 3.65
C SER A 65 3.52 12.45 4.15
N ALA A 66 3.93 13.69 4.44
CA ALA A 66 5.24 13.97 5.01
C ALA A 66 5.42 13.23 6.35
N PHE A 67 6.60 12.63 6.54
CA PHE A 67 6.93 11.96 7.79
C PHE A 67 7.00 12.94 8.95
N ASN A 68 6.64 12.46 10.13
CA ASN A 68 6.70 13.25 11.36
C ASN A 68 8.13 13.75 11.61
N ALA A 69 8.26 14.93 12.24
CA ALA A 69 9.55 15.52 12.56
C ALA A 69 10.46 14.64 13.45
N SER A 70 9.88 13.72 14.22
CA SER A 70 10.61 12.78 15.04
C SER A 70 10.91 11.44 14.36
N THR A 71 10.39 11.18 13.16
CA THR A 71 10.60 9.93 12.43
C THR A 71 12.04 9.79 11.99
N ARG A 72 12.65 8.64 12.27
CA ARG A 72 14.03 8.29 11.89
C ARG A 72 14.07 7.13 10.90
N PHE A 73 13.12 6.21 10.99
CA PHE A 73 12.95 5.14 10.02
C PHE A 73 11.49 4.72 9.92
N ILE A 74 11.18 4.02 8.84
CA ILE A 74 9.85 3.51 8.56
C ILE A 74 9.89 2.00 8.31
N ARG A 75 8.78 1.34 8.57
CA ARG A 75 8.49 -0.01 8.09
C ARG A 75 7.43 0.08 7.00
N VAL A 76 7.70 -0.55 5.87
CA VAL A 76 6.78 -0.60 4.73
C VAL A 76 6.34 -2.04 4.48
N ILE A 77 5.06 -2.25 4.29
CA ILE A 77 4.47 -3.53 3.86
C ILE A 77 3.51 -3.24 2.72
N CYS A 78 3.68 -3.92 1.60
CA CYS A 78 2.80 -3.81 0.43
C CYS A 78 1.86 -5.01 0.34
N GLU A 79 0.61 -4.79 0.00
CA GLU A 79 -0.39 -5.87 -0.21
C GLU A 79 -0.11 -6.64 -1.50
N VAL A 80 0.39 -5.97 -2.53
CA VAL A 80 0.95 -6.54 -3.75
C VAL A 80 2.41 -6.13 -3.86
N GLN A 81 3.23 -6.83 -4.67
CA GLN A 81 4.59 -6.37 -4.93
C GLN A 81 4.57 -4.90 -5.36
N CYS A 82 5.41 -4.09 -4.76
CA CYS A 82 5.49 -2.67 -5.03
C CYS A 82 6.93 -2.20 -5.26
N ALA A 83 7.09 -1.05 -5.89
CA ALA A 83 8.37 -0.35 -5.98
C ALA A 83 8.29 0.97 -5.21
N VAL A 84 9.36 1.34 -4.53
CA VAL A 84 9.41 2.53 -3.68
C VAL A 84 10.58 3.43 -4.01
N ARG A 85 10.37 4.75 -3.80
CA ARG A 85 11.38 5.79 -3.95
C ARG A 85 11.19 6.86 -2.86
N GLY A 86 12.28 7.29 -2.26
CA GLY A 86 12.25 8.23 -1.12
C GLY A 86 12.97 9.56 -1.35
N ASP A 87 13.25 9.93 -2.61
CA ASP A 87 13.97 11.15 -2.97
C ASP A 87 13.04 12.35 -3.32
N GLY A 88 11.74 12.21 -3.07
CA GLY A 88 10.74 13.22 -3.39
C GLY A 88 10.21 13.18 -4.83
N THR A 89 10.70 12.24 -5.65
CA THR A 89 10.20 12.03 -7.02
C THR A 89 9.28 10.80 -7.10
N ALA A 90 8.49 10.70 -8.17
CA ALA A 90 7.56 9.58 -8.36
C ALA A 90 8.31 8.26 -8.55
N ALA A 91 7.87 7.21 -7.85
CA ALA A 91 8.39 5.86 -8.02
C ALA A 91 8.07 5.30 -9.41
N ALA A 92 9.01 4.55 -9.97
CA ALA A 92 8.84 3.75 -11.17
C ALA A 92 8.83 2.26 -10.81
N ALA A 93 8.20 1.43 -11.62
CA ALA A 93 8.13 -0.02 -11.39
C ALA A 93 9.51 -0.72 -11.36
N THR A 94 10.56 -0.04 -11.81
CA THR A 94 11.96 -0.51 -11.80
C THR A 94 12.77 -0.04 -10.60
N ASP A 95 12.17 0.73 -9.69
CA ASP A 95 12.82 1.17 -8.45
C ASP A 95 12.94 0.03 -7.44
N LEU A 96 13.26 0.32 -6.20
CA LEU A 96 13.46 -0.68 -5.15
C LEU A 96 12.18 -1.49 -4.92
N LEU A 97 12.23 -2.78 -5.25
CA LEU A 97 11.08 -3.69 -5.14
C LEU A 97 10.94 -4.24 -3.71
N ILE A 98 9.69 -4.26 -3.24
CA ILE A 98 9.29 -4.91 -2.01
C ILE A 98 8.29 -6.02 -2.38
N PRO A 99 8.58 -7.29 -2.07
CA PRO A 99 7.64 -8.38 -2.28
C PRO A 99 6.34 -8.19 -1.48
N ALA A 100 5.24 -8.76 -1.97
CA ALA A 100 3.96 -8.70 -1.28
C ALA A 100 4.06 -9.25 0.16
N TYR A 101 3.40 -8.59 1.10
CA TYR A 101 3.33 -8.95 2.53
C TYR A 101 4.70 -9.12 3.23
N THR A 102 5.76 -8.55 2.65
CA THR A 102 7.09 -8.52 3.25
C THR A 102 7.33 -7.18 3.93
N ALA A 103 7.86 -7.20 5.15
CA ALA A 103 8.21 -5.99 5.87
C ALA A 103 9.64 -5.56 5.53
N GLU A 104 9.79 -4.35 5.01
CA GLU A 104 11.08 -3.72 4.75
C GLU A 104 11.24 -2.45 5.60
N TYR A 105 12.47 -2.17 6.02
CA TYR A 105 12.78 -1.03 6.89
C TYR A 105 13.73 -0.08 6.19
N PHE A 106 13.39 1.21 6.24
CA PHE A 106 14.18 2.27 5.61
C PHE A 106 14.46 3.40 6.60
N GLY A 107 15.71 3.85 6.67
CA GLY A 107 16.02 5.14 7.26
C GLY A 107 15.44 6.26 6.40
N VAL A 108 14.84 7.26 7.03
CA VAL A 108 14.21 8.38 6.32
C VAL A 108 14.60 9.71 6.96
N VAL A 109 14.45 10.76 6.16
CA VAL A 109 14.61 12.15 6.64
C VAL A 109 13.26 12.64 7.18
N ALA A 110 13.27 13.27 8.34
CA ALA A 110 12.10 13.90 8.92
C ALA A 110 11.48 14.90 7.92
N GLY A 111 10.16 14.86 7.79
CA GLY A 111 9.44 15.68 6.81
C GLY A 111 9.54 15.21 5.35
N GLY A 112 10.32 14.15 5.08
CA GLY A 112 10.37 13.52 3.76
C GLY A 112 9.09 12.74 3.43
N THR A 113 9.03 12.19 2.23
CA THR A 113 7.90 11.40 1.73
C THR A 113 8.39 10.11 1.08
N LEU A 114 7.50 9.13 0.97
CA LEU A 114 7.75 7.90 0.21
C LEU A 114 6.79 7.85 -0.98
N SER A 115 7.32 7.73 -2.17
CA SER A 115 6.52 7.41 -3.37
C SER A 115 6.48 5.90 -3.57
N VAL A 116 5.30 5.37 -3.90
CA VAL A 116 5.06 3.94 -4.08
C VAL A 116 4.23 3.70 -5.33
N ILE A 117 4.56 2.65 -6.06
CA ILE A 117 3.78 2.15 -7.20
C ILE A 117 3.66 0.63 -7.10
N ALA A 118 2.49 0.08 -7.46
CA ALA A 118 2.36 -1.36 -7.63
C ALA A 118 3.24 -1.82 -8.80
N ALA A 119 3.98 -2.90 -8.59
CA ALA A 119 4.93 -3.46 -9.58
C ALA A 119 4.76 -4.99 -9.63
N PRO A 120 3.56 -5.49 -10.01
CA PRO A 120 3.26 -6.91 -10.05
C PRO A 120 4.07 -7.68 -11.08
#